data_741dfe9bff6f06cd41a16ed77f15c276
#
_entry.id   741dfe9bff6f06cd41a16ed77f15c276
#
_cell.length_a   1.000
_cell.length_b   1.000
_cell.length_c   1.000
_cell.angle_alpha   90.00
_cell.angle_beta   90.00
_cell.angle_gamma   90.00
#
_symmetry.space_group_name_H-M   'P 1'
#
loop_
_entity.id
_entity.type
_entity.pdbx_description
1 polymer ?
#
loop_
_entity_poly.entity_id
_entity_poly.type
_entity_poly.pdbx_seq_one_letter_code
_entity_poly.pdbx_strand_id
1 'polypeptide(L)'
;MTSALDSLHDAGPLLLLAIVLLAGSLAGALARRARLPGITGQIVGGVVIGHAGFDLFSKESIAGLEPMTEIALGLIAVTVGAHLHVGRLSNAVRRLFYLLLAESTITPLLVFGACYAFGGASFELALLFGAVSIATAPATIVALVRETRSKGVFVKTLIASVALNNTACIVVFEVCRALIGTDFALGSDALLDPSGFLAQLFAPIALGAVAAIVLDRATRIALGPERLATSAVVALVLTSGLATAIGISPMLACLMLGAVQTNIARSRTHLVDSVFDNFEPAILTVFFTLAGMHLSFEHLEQAGLLVLLYFLARVGGKLLSADLALRAAQATDRVRRNLGLALVPQAGVAVGLVLLIQEDPRFADAAGLFAAVVLSVVTVNEIIGPVLTRLALARAGEVGKDRLRLIDFLQEEQILTDFDAPTKEQAIGRLVDHLIRSAGLRGVDREALLASVLDREAQGSTCLGGGLAVPHGILPEGEPMVGVMALSRKGLDFDTPDERPVHCMVLLGTSPDERDRHLQVLAALARTVGTDRAFQDQLFDSKSPAHAYELLHGEESEDFNYFMEEALEG
;
A
#
# COMPACT_ATOMS: atom_id res chain seq x y z
N MET A 1 27.20 -25.40 -33.35
CA MET A 1 26.38 -25.14 -32.16
C MET A 1 27.24 -24.61 -31.01
N THR A 2 28.43 -25.12 -30.77
CA THR A 2 29.39 -24.64 -29.76
C THR A 2 29.78 -23.17 -29.99
N SER A 3 30.13 -22.72 -31.19
CA SER A 3 30.53 -21.36 -31.49
C SER A 3 29.41 -20.30 -31.30
N ALA A 4 28.16 -20.70 -31.41
CA ALA A 4 27.03 -19.79 -31.15
C ALA A 4 26.74 -19.67 -29.66
N LEU A 5 26.98 -20.71 -28.86
CA LEU A 5 26.87 -20.65 -27.39
C LEU A 5 28.03 -19.84 -26.80
N ASP A 6 29.25 -20.00 -27.33
CA ASP A 6 30.41 -19.20 -26.91
C ASP A 6 30.18 -17.68 -27.19
N SER A 7 29.52 -17.35 -28.32
CA SER A 7 29.16 -15.97 -28.64
C SER A 7 28.02 -15.39 -27.78
N LEU A 8 27.18 -16.23 -27.17
CA LEU A 8 26.17 -15.81 -26.21
C LEU A 8 26.75 -15.59 -24.81
N HIS A 9 27.81 -16.38 -24.47
CA HIS A 9 28.44 -16.25 -23.15
C HIS A 9 29.05 -14.87 -22.91
N ASP A 10 29.59 -14.25 -23.97
CA ASP A 10 30.11 -12.87 -23.96
C ASP A 10 29.19 -11.87 -24.65
N ALA A 11 27.85 -12.08 -24.51
CA ALA A 11 26.87 -11.21 -25.13
C ALA A 11 26.96 -9.78 -24.63
N GLY A 12 26.92 -8.81 -25.55
CA GLY A 12 26.85 -7.41 -25.18
C GLY A 12 25.57 -7.08 -24.41
N PRO A 13 25.56 -6.01 -23.57
CA PRO A 13 24.47 -5.69 -22.65
C PRO A 13 23.07 -5.60 -23.29
N LEU A 14 22.97 -5.11 -24.52
CA LEU A 14 21.68 -4.98 -25.22
C LEU A 14 21.11 -6.35 -25.63
N LEU A 15 21.96 -7.28 -26.10
CA LEU A 15 21.52 -8.63 -26.46
C LEU A 15 21.12 -9.42 -25.22
N LEU A 16 21.91 -9.31 -24.15
CA LEU A 16 21.60 -9.90 -22.87
C LEU A 16 20.24 -9.37 -22.33
N LEU A 17 20.03 -8.05 -22.32
CA LEU A 17 18.78 -7.45 -21.91
C LEU A 17 17.58 -7.96 -22.71
N ALA A 18 17.74 -8.10 -24.03
CA ALA A 18 16.67 -8.61 -24.89
C ALA A 18 16.33 -10.07 -24.56
N ILE A 19 17.35 -10.93 -24.31
CA ILE A 19 17.15 -12.33 -23.97
C ILE A 19 16.51 -12.47 -22.59
N VAL A 20 16.96 -11.70 -21.59
CA VAL A 20 16.40 -11.65 -20.24
C VAL A 20 14.93 -11.25 -20.27
N LEU A 21 14.59 -10.18 -21.03
CA LEU A 21 13.20 -9.75 -21.23
C LEU A 21 12.34 -10.83 -21.89
N LEU A 22 12.87 -11.45 -22.95
CA LEU A 22 12.14 -12.50 -23.68
C LEU A 22 11.91 -13.72 -22.80
N ALA A 23 12.96 -14.24 -22.16
CA ALA A 23 12.88 -15.40 -21.27
C ALA A 23 11.93 -15.16 -20.10
N GLY A 24 12.06 -14.00 -19.42
CA GLY A 24 11.18 -13.60 -18.33
C GLY A 24 9.73 -13.44 -18.76
N SER A 25 9.48 -12.78 -19.90
CA SER A 25 8.12 -12.60 -20.43
C SER A 25 7.46 -13.92 -20.81
N LEU A 26 8.17 -14.81 -21.50
CA LEU A 26 7.68 -16.14 -21.89
C LEU A 26 7.41 -17.02 -20.67
N ALA A 27 8.38 -17.11 -19.75
CA ALA A 27 8.24 -17.91 -18.53
C ALA A 27 7.11 -17.35 -17.63
N GLY A 28 6.99 -16.02 -17.51
CA GLY A 28 5.88 -15.38 -16.82
C GLY A 28 4.52 -15.65 -17.48
N ALA A 29 4.44 -15.66 -18.81
CA ALA A 29 3.22 -16.01 -19.53
C ALA A 29 2.83 -17.48 -19.35
N LEU A 30 3.81 -18.39 -19.38
CA LEU A 30 3.61 -19.83 -19.11
C LEU A 30 3.11 -20.07 -17.68
N ALA A 31 3.71 -19.39 -16.69
CA ALA A 31 3.28 -19.47 -15.30
C ALA A 31 1.81 -19.01 -15.13
N ARG A 32 1.42 -17.89 -15.75
CA ARG A 32 0.02 -17.42 -15.73
C ARG A 32 -0.95 -18.41 -16.36
N ARG A 33 -0.56 -19.09 -17.45
CA ARG A 33 -1.38 -20.18 -18.03
C ARG A 33 -1.51 -21.37 -17.08
N ALA A 34 -0.48 -21.66 -16.31
CA ALA A 34 -0.51 -22.67 -15.24
C ALA A 34 -1.21 -22.20 -13.94
N ARG A 35 -1.85 -21.03 -13.96
CA ARG A 35 -2.47 -20.37 -12.79
C ARG A 35 -1.50 -20.02 -11.66
N LEU A 36 -0.23 -19.85 -11.99
CA LEU A 36 0.82 -19.37 -11.09
C LEU A 36 1.08 -17.87 -11.33
N PRO A 37 1.61 -17.15 -10.34
CA PRO A 37 2.01 -15.75 -10.49
C PRO A 37 3.09 -15.61 -11.58
N GLY A 38 3.00 -14.52 -12.37
CA GLY A 38 3.97 -14.24 -13.43
C GLY A 38 5.40 -14.07 -12.90
N ILE A 39 5.54 -13.47 -11.71
CA ILE A 39 6.83 -13.27 -11.02
C ILE A 39 7.53 -14.60 -10.77
N THR A 40 6.81 -15.63 -10.30
CA THR A 40 7.36 -16.98 -10.12
C THR A 40 7.93 -17.51 -11.44
N GLY A 41 7.20 -17.33 -12.55
CA GLY A 41 7.68 -17.72 -13.87
C GLY A 41 8.94 -16.96 -14.29
N GLN A 42 9.00 -15.66 -14.04
CA GLN A 42 10.17 -14.83 -14.37
C GLN A 42 11.42 -15.28 -13.60
N ILE A 43 11.31 -15.55 -12.30
CA ILE A 43 12.41 -16.08 -11.48
C ILE A 43 12.84 -17.44 -12.02
N VAL A 44 11.91 -18.37 -12.28
CA VAL A 44 12.21 -19.69 -12.85
C VAL A 44 12.86 -19.57 -14.23
N GLY A 45 12.39 -18.67 -15.08
CA GLY A 45 13.00 -18.35 -16.36
C GLY A 45 14.46 -17.91 -16.21
N GLY A 46 14.73 -17.07 -15.20
CA GLY A 46 16.07 -16.64 -14.83
C GLY A 46 16.95 -17.81 -14.37
N VAL A 47 16.44 -18.68 -13.50
CA VAL A 47 17.14 -19.90 -13.06
C VAL A 47 17.53 -20.79 -14.24
N VAL A 48 16.63 -20.97 -15.21
CA VAL A 48 16.87 -21.81 -16.39
C VAL A 48 18.02 -21.26 -17.26
N ILE A 49 18.09 -19.94 -17.49
CA ILE A 49 19.12 -19.34 -18.33
C ILE A 49 20.39 -18.95 -17.56
N GLY A 50 20.33 -18.88 -16.22
CA GLY A 50 21.41 -18.51 -15.30
C GLY A 50 22.30 -19.67 -14.91
N HIS A 51 23.18 -19.43 -13.92
CA HIS A 51 24.18 -20.38 -13.44
C HIS A 51 23.62 -21.73 -12.96
N ALA A 52 22.42 -21.70 -12.38
CA ALA A 52 21.77 -22.92 -11.88
C ALA A 52 21.20 -23.82 -12.99
N GLY A 53 21.05 -23.29 -14.21
CA GLY A 53 20.48 -23.98 -15.36
C GLY A 53 21.49 -24.19 -16.50
N PHE A 54 21.26 -23.48 -17.61
CA PHE A 54 22.08 -23.62 -18.82
C PHE A 54 23.39 -22.84 -18.82
N ASP A 55 23.60 -21.96 -17.84
CA ASP A 55 24.79 -21.08 -17.68
C ASP A 55 25.15 -20.35 -18.99
N LEU A 56 24.15 -19.70 -19.59
CA LEU A 56 24.27 -19.11 -20.93
C LEU A 56 25.16 -17.87 -20.98
N PHE A 57 25.39 -17.20 -19.85
CA PHE A 57 26.03 -15.89 -19.79
C PHE A 57 27.16 -15.84 -18.75
N SER A 58 28.24 -15.13 -19.06
CA SER A 58 29.33 -14.92 -18.11
C SER A 58 28.91 -13.97 -16.98
N LYS A 59 29.61 -14.06 -15.83
CA LYS A 59 29.37 -13.15 -14.69
C LYS A 59 29.60 -11.70 -15.09
N GLU A 60 30.60 -11.42 -15.94
CA GLU A 60 30.89 -10.09 -16.45
C GLU A 60 29.75 -9.54 -17.31
N SER A 61 29.14 -10.39 -18.15
CA SER A 61 27.98 -9.99 -18.96
C SER A 61 26.78 -9.64 -18.10
N ILE A 62 26.51 -10.43 -17.06
CA ILE A 62 25.40 -10.19 -16.11
C ILE A 62 25.65 -8.90 -15.31
N ALA A 63 26.88 -8.65 -14.86
CA ALA A 63 27.27 -7.41 -14.18
C ALA A 63 27.01 -6.15 -15.04
N GLY A 64 27.06 -6.27 -16.36
CA GLY A 64 26.69 -5.18 -17.27
C GLY A 64 25.23 -4.71 -17.17
N LEU A 65 24.35 -5.48 -16.51
CA LEU A 65 22.95 -5.10 -16.23
C LEU A 65 22.71 -4.59 -14.80
N GLU A 66 23.74 -4.44 -13.96
CA GLU A 66 23.61 -3.85 -12.61
C GLU A 66 22.84 -2.52 -12.60
N PRO A 67 23.06 -1.57 -13.55
CA PRO A 67 22.28 -0.33 -13.57
C PRO A 67 20.77 -0.54 -13.74
N MET A 68 20.36 -1.62 -14.42
CA MET A 68 18.93 -1.96 -14.55
C MET A 68 18.37 -2.47 -13.23
N THR A 69 19.16 -3.22 -12.47
CA THR A 69 18.81 -3.66 -11.11
C THR A 69 18.63 -2.47 -10.16
N GLU A 70 19.58 -1.51 -10.19
CA GLU A 70 19.48 -0.28 -9.39
C GLU A 70 18.24 0.54 -9.73
N ILE A 71 17.93 0.71 -11.02
CA ILE A 71 16.71 1.42 -11.46
C ILE A 71 15.46 0.68 -10.96
N ALA A 72 15.43 -0.66 -11.06
CA ALA A 72 14.30 -1.47 -10.61
C ALA A 72 14.09 -1.36 -9.09
N LEU A 73 15.16 -1.43 -8.31
CA LEU A 73 15.14 -1.25 -6.86
C LEU A 73 14.63 0.14 -6.47
N GLY A 74 15.14 1.17 -7.12
CA GLY A 74 14.69 2.54 -6.93
C GLY A 74 13.21 2.72 -7.28
N LEU A 75 12.75 2.12 -8.39
CA LEU A 75 11.36 2.15 -8.83
C LEU A 75 10.43 1.47 -7.80
N ILE A 76 10.79 0.27 -7.34
CA ILE A 76 10.04 -0.45 -6.29
C ILE A 76 9.95 0.42 -5.03
N ALA A 77 11.06 1.04 -4.62
CA ALA A 77 11.09 1.88 -3.44
C ALA A 77 10.23 3.15 -3.59
N VAL A 78 10.28 3.83 -4.73
CA VAL A 78 9.42 5.00 -5.03
C VAL A 78 7.95 4.60 -5.01
N THR A 79 7.59 3.49 -5.65
CA THR A 79 6.20 2.99 -5.69
C THR A 79 5.69 2.67 -4.28
N VAL A 80 6.50 1.99 -3.45
CA VAL A 80 6.18 1.72 -2.04
C VAL A 80 5.97 3.03 -1.27
N GLY A 81 6.88 4.00 -1.43
CA GLY A 81 6.77 5.33 -0.83
C GLY A 81 5.52 6.08 -1.28
N ALA A 82 5.16 6.01 -2.57
CA ALA A 82 3.99 6.67 -3.13
C ALA A 82 2.66 6.19 -2.53
N HIS A 83 2.61 4.96 -2.04
CA HIS A 83 1.43 4.45 -1.32
C HIS A 83 1.24 5.04 0.09
N LEU A 84 2.25 5.76 0.63
CA LEU A 84 2.19 6.39 1.96
C LEU A 84 1.48 7.75 1.93
N HIS A 85 0.18 7.75 1.65
CA HIS A 85 -0.63 8.98 1.65
C HIS A 85 -1.18 9.28 3.06
N VAL A 86 -0.52 10.17 3.80
CA VAL A 86 -0.86 10.50 5.21
C VAL A 86 -2.30 10.97 5.38
N GLY A 87 -2.83 11.76 4.44
CA GLY A 87 -4.20 12.27 4.50
C GLY A 87 -5.29 11.19 4.44
N ARG A 88 -5.03 10.07 3.76
CA ARG A 88 -5.98 8.95 3.64
C ARG A 88 -5.93 8.00 4.84
N LEU A 89 -4.93 8.13 5.70
CA LEU A 89 -4.72 7.24 6.84
C LEU A 89 -5.31 7.77 8.16
N SER A 90 -5.88 8.99 8.17
CA SER A 90 -6.24 9.72 9.40
C SER A 90 -7.18 8.95 10.34
N ASN A 91 -8.20 8.28 9.84
CA ASN A 91 -9.16 7.52 10.66
C ASN A 91 -8.66 6.10 11.01
N ALA A 92 -7.65 5.62 10.31
CA ALA A 92 -7.06 4.30 10.52
C ALA A 92 -5.74 4.33 11.32
N VAL A 93 -5.24 5.51 11.70
CA VAL A 93 -3.91 5.71 12.32
C VAL A 93 -3.68 4.77 13.49
N ARG A 94 -4.62 4.66 14.42
CA ARG A 94 -4.48 3.79 15.60
C ARG A 94 -4.29 2.32 15.19
N ARG A 95 -5.12 1.83 14.28
CA ARG A 95 -5.11 0.46 13.77
C ARG A 95 -3.81 0.16 13.02
N LEU A 96 -3.39 1.08 12.15
CA LEU A 96 -2.17 0.96 11.36
C LEU A 96 -0.91 1.09 12.20
N PHE A 97 -0.91 1.92 13.23
CA PHE A 97 0.22 2.05 14.15
C PHE A 97 0.49 0.76 14.92
N TYR A 98 -0.55 0.14 15.50
CA TYR A 98 -0.39 -1.14 16.19
C TYR A 98 0.04 -2.26 15.24
N LEU A 99 -0.49 -2.27 14.00
CA LEU A 99 -0.08 -3.22 12.97
C LEU A 99 1.39 -3.04 12.60
N LEU A 100 1.81 -1.81 12.30
CA LEU A 100 3.19 -1.49 11.98
C LEU A 100 4.14 -1.95 13.09
N LEU A 101 3.83 -1.61 14.35
CA LEU A 101 4.65 -1.98 15.50
C LEU A 101 4.75 -3.50 15.65
N ALA A 102 3.61 -4.22 15.61
CA ALA A 102 3.59 -5.66 15.79
C ALA A 102 4.26 -6.41 14.62
N GLU A 103 3.99 -6.00 13.38
CA GLU A 103 4.59 -6.59 12.18
C GLU A 103 6.10 -6.36 12.10
N SER A 104 6.57 -5.20 12.55
CA SER A 104 8.00 -4.86 12.55
C SER A 104 8.78 -5.43 13.74
N THR A 105 8.10 -6.05 14.70
CA THR A 105 8.74 -6.64 15.89
C THR A 105 8.49 -8.14 16.00
N ILE A 106 7.23 -8.58 16.05
CA ILE A 106 6.88 -9.98 16.32
C ILE A 106 7.33 -10.89 15.17
N THR A 107 6.99 -10.54 13.93
CA THR A 107 7.37 -11.36 12.77
C THR A 107 8.89 -11.50 12.61
N PRO A 108 9.67 -10.39 12.63
CA PRO A 108 11.15 -10.48 12.59
C PRO A 108 11.76 -11.29 13.72
N LEU A 109 11.29 -11.11 14.94
CA LEU A 109 11.82 -11.82 16.11
C LEU A 109 11.55 -13.32 16.05
N LEU A 110 10.37 -13.73 15.55
CA LEU A 110 10.05 -15.14 15.37
C LEU A 110 10.91 -15.78 14.28
N VAL A 111 11.11 -15.08 13.15
CA VAL A 111 11.97 -15.59 12.06
C VAL A 111 13.42 -15.62 12.50
N PHE A 112 13.93 -14.56 13.11
CA PHE A 112 15.27 -14.52 13.69
C PHE A 112 15.48 -15.69 14.65
N GLY A 113 14.59 -15.85 15.64
CA GLY A 113 14.69 -16.90 16.64
C GLY A 113 14.64 -18.30 16.05
N ALA A 114 13.75 -18.54 15.08
CA ALA A 114 13.63 -19.83 14.41
C ALA A 114 14.90 -20.18 13.60
N CYS A 115 15.41 -19.26 12.79
CA CYS A 115 16.58 -19.48 11.95
C CYS A 115 17.88 -19.57 12.78
N TYR A 116 18.02 -18.75 13.82
CA TYR A 116 19.20 -18.75 14.68
C TYR A 116 19.24 -19.97 15.60
N ALA A 117 18.17 -20.24 16.35
CA ALA A 117 18.16 -21.27 17.37
C ALA A 117 18.02 -22.70 16.82
N PHE A 118 17.31 -22.87 15.70
CA PHE A 118 16.99 -24.19 15.13
C PHE A 118 17.55 -24.41 13.73
N GLY A 119 17.81 -23.33 12.97
CA GLY A 119 18.32 -23.41 11.59
C GLY A 119 19.83 -23.39 11.47
N GLY A 120 20.58 -23.09 12.56
CA GLY A 120 22.03 -22.97 12.52
C GLY A 120 22.56 -21.77 11.71
N ALA A 121 21.70 -20.78 11.43
CA ALA A 121 22.13 -19.56 10.75
C ALA A 121 23.04 -18.72 11.68
N SER A 122 24.02 -18.00 11.10
CA SER A 122 24.78 -17.00 11.88
C SER A 122 23.86 -15.92 12.43
N PHE A 123 24.31 -15.19 13.45
CA PHE A 123 23.54 -14.10 14.05
C PHE A 123 23.18 -13.05 12.99
N GLU A 124 24.15 -12.64 12.16
CA GLU A 124 23.96 -11.65 11.10
C GLU A 124 22.94 -12.13 10.07
N LEU A 125 23.07 -13.38 9.61
CA LEU A 125 22.19 -13.95 8.63
C LEU A 125 20.76 -14.09 9.16
N ALA A 126 20.60 -14.56 10.40
CA ALA A 126 19.29 -14.64 11.06
C ALA A 126 18.65 -13.25 11.24
N LEU A 127 19.44 -12.22 11.55
CA LEU A 127 18.98 -10.84 11.68
C LEU A 127 18.45 -10.30 10.35
N LEU A 128 19.15 -10.55 9.24
CA LEU A 128 18.72 -10.18 7.90
C LEU A 128 17.45 -10.93 7.48
N PHE A 129 17.35 -12.24 7.78
CA PHE A 129 16.11 -13.01 7.56
C PHE A 129 14.94 -12.41 8.32
N GLY A 130 15.15 -12.03 9.58
CA GLY A 130 14.15 -11.34 10.38
C GLY A 130 13.68 -10.06 9.70
N ALA A 131 14.58 -9.19 9.30
CA ALA A 131 14.25 -7.92 8.66
C ALA A 131 13.45 -8.12 7.36
N VAL A 132 13.89 -9.01 6.47
CA VAL A 132 13.21 -9.29 5.18
C VAL A 132 11.84 -9.94 5.37
N SER A 133 11.60 -10.61 6.49
CA SER A 133 10.32 -11.26 6.79
C SER A 133 9.14 -10.28 6.92
N ILE A 134 9.40 -8.99 7.16
CA ILE A 134 8.38 -7.93 7.23
C ILE A 134 7.73 -7.70 5.86
N ALA A 135 8.50 -7.84 4.77
CA ALA A 135 8.04 -7.52 3.41
C ALA A 135 6.73 -8.23 3.04
N THR A 136 5.88 -7.52 2.29
CA THR A 136 4.60 -8.03 1.78
C THR A 136 4.47 -7.59 0.31
N ALA A 137 3.87 -8.41 -0.56
CA ALA A 137 3.76 -8.15 -2.00
C ALA A 137 2.63 -7.16 -2.33
N PRO A 138 2.90 -5.88 -2.64
CA PRO A 138 1.84 -4.91 -2.94
C PRO A 138 1.14 -5.22 -4.27
N ALA A 139 1.90 -5.51 -5.32
CA ALA A 139 1.35 -5.75 -6.65
C ALA A 139 0.37 -6.93 -6.68
N THR A 140 0.74 -8.04 -6.03
CA THR A 140 -0.11 -9.23 -5.91
C THR A 140 -1.42 -8.92 -5.19
N ILE A 141 -1.36 -8.16 -4.09
CA ILE A 141 -2.54 -7.80 -3.30
C ILE A 141 -3.45 -6.84 -4.06
N VAL A 142 -2.90 -5.79 -4.68
CA VAL A 142 -3.68 -4.83 -5.47
C VAL A 142 -4.34 -5.53 -6.68
N ALA A 143 -3.61 -6.41 -7.37
CA ALA A 143 -4.17 -7.18 -8.49
C ALA A 143 -5.35 -8.06 -8.04
N LEU A 144 -5.24 -8.74 -6.88
CA LEU A 144 -6.31 -9.56 -6.33
C LEU A 144 -7.53 -8.75 -5.90
N VAL A 145 -7.31 -7.59 -5.27
CA VAL A 145 -8.38 -6.66 -4.88
C VAL A 145 -9.15 -6.19 -6.12
N ARG A 146 -8.45 -5.82 -7.20
CA ARG A 146 -9.06 -5.42 -8.48
C ARG A 146 -9.79 -6.59 -9.14
N GLU A 147 -9.17 -7.77 -9.22
CA GLU A 147 -9.75 -8.98 -9.83
C GLU A 147 -11.04 -9.41 -9.13
N THR A 148 -11.05 -9.35 -7.79
CA THR A 148 -12.20 -9.72 -6.97
C THR A 148 -13.21 -8.58 -6.80
N ARG A 149 -12.96 -7.41 -7.38
CA ARG A 149 -13.77 -6.18 -7.20
C ARG A 149 -14.07 -5.93 -5.72
N SER A 150 -13.06 -6.06 -4.88
CA SER A 150 -13.22 -5.93 -3.43
C SER A 150 -13.07 -4.48 -2.99
N LYS A 151 -13.97 -4.04 -2.08
CA LYS A 151 -13.96 -2.69 -1.50
C LYS A 151 -14.48 -2.72 -0.08
N GLY A 152 -13.81 -2.02 0.84
CA GLY A 152 -14.25 -1.90 2.22
C GLY A 152 -13.14 -1.57 3.20
N VAL A 153 -13.44 -1.64 4.49
CA VAL A 153 -12.49 -1.34 5.58
C VAL A 153 -11.34 -2.33 5.63
N PHE A 154 -11.61 -3.60 5.35
CA PHE A 154 -10.58 -4.63 5.28
C PHE A 154 -9.58 -4.34 4.16
N VAL A 155 -10.07 -4.08 2.93
CA VAL A 155 -9.24 -3.74 1.76
C VAL A 155 -8.39 -2.51 2.02
N LYS A 156 -8.97 -1.43 2.57
CA LYS A 156 -8.23 -0.21 2.92
C LYS A 156 -7.15 -0.48 3.95
N THR A 157 -7.47 -1.26 5.01
CA THR A 157 -6.50 -1.64 6.03
C THR A 157 -5.38 -2.49 5.44
N LEU A 158 -5.73 -3.44 4.57
CA LEU A 158 -4.77 -4.32 3.91
C LEU A 158 -3.79 -3.53 3.04
N ILE A 159 -4.27 -2.70 2.12
CA ILE A 159 -3.41 -1.90 1.22
C ILE A 159 -2.50 -0.96 2.03
N ALA A 160 -3.05 -0.26 3.03
CA ALA A 160 -2.28 0.63 3.89
C ALA A 160 -1.22 -0.14 4.71
N SER A 161 -1.57 -1.32 5.25
CA SER A 161 -0.64 -2.16 6.01
C SER A 161 0.51 -2.66 5.14
N VAL A 162 0.23 -3.03 3.89
CA VAL A 162 1.25 -3.48 2.92
C VAL A 162 2.27 -2.37 2.64
N ALA A 163 1.81 -1.14 2.41
CA ALA A 163 2.69 -0.01 2.18
C ALA A 163 3.57 0.28 3.42
N LEU A 164 2.97 0.29 4.61
CA LEU A 164 3.70 0.51 5.86
C LEU A 164 4.69 -0.62 6.16
N ASN A 165 4.31 -1.89 5.96
CA ASN A 165 5.18 -3.04 6.17
C ASN A 165 6.40 -3.00 5.25
N ASN A 166 6.24 -2.66 3.98
CA ASN A 166 7.35 -2.56 3.05
C ASN A 166 8.29 -1.40 3.40
N THR A 167 7.72 -0.25 3.80
CA THR A 167 8.52 0.86 4.32
C THR A 167 9.32 0.46 5.55
N ALA A 168 8.66 -0.18 6.52
CA ALA A 168 9.33 -0.68 7.73
C ALA A 168 10.39 -1.75 7.40
N CYS A 169 10.10 -2.64 6.45
CA CYS A 169 11.04 -3.65 6.00
C CYS A 169 12.35 -3.02 5.49
N ILE A 170 12.24 -2.03 4.60
CA ILE A 170 13.41 -1.33 4.05
C ILE A 170 14.20 -0.63 5.16
N VAL A 171 13.52 0.09 6.04
CA VAL A 171 14.17 0.81 7.16
C VAL A 171 14.86 -0.17 8.12
N VAL A 172 14.15 -1.21 8.58
CA VAL A 172 14.69 -2.21 9.51
C VAL A 172 15.86 -2.96 8.88
N PHE A 173 15.75 -3.31 7.59
CA PHE A 173 16.81 -4.00 6.87
C PHE A 173 18.07 -3.13 6.75
N GLU A 174 17.95 -1.85 6.40
CA GLU A 174 19.09 -0.93 6.32
C GLU A 174 19.74 -0.70 7.71
N VAL A 175 18.92 -0.63 8.76
CA VAL A 175 19.44 -0.58 10.14
C VAL A 175 20.23 -1.84 10.47
N CYS A 176 19.68 -3.03 10.17
CA CYS A 176 20.39 -4.30 10.40
C CYS A 176 21.69 -4.38 9.59
N ARG A 177 21.67 -3.99 8.31
CA ARG A 177 22.83 -3.97 7.43
C ARG A 177 23.93 -3.01 7.93
N ALA A 178 23.53 -1.84 8.40
CA ALA A 178 24.45 -0.86 8.98
C ALA A 178 25.08 -1.37 10.28
N LEU A 179 24.29 -2.02 11.16
CA LEU A 179 24.78 -2.61 12.40
C LEU A 179 25.79 -3.74 12.16
N ILE A 180 25.53 -4.62 11.20
CA ILE A 180 26.44 -5.71 10.83
C ILE A 180 27.75 -5.15 10.26
N GLY A 181 27.69 -4.08 9.46
CA GLY A 181 28.86 -3.46 8.82
C GLY A 181 29.80 -2.74 9.76
N THR A 182 29.43 -2.55 11.04
CA THR A 182 30.25 -1.89 12.06
C THR A 182 31.02 -2.87 12.95
N ASP A 183 31.33 -4.10 12.48
CA ASP A 183 31.96 -5.12 13.33
C ASP A 183 31.32 -5.20 14.72
N PHE A 184 30.11 -5.72 14.79
CA PHE A 184 29.37 -5.90 16.06
C PHE A 184 30.02 -6.99 16.93
N ALA A 185 31.35 -6.97 17.04
CA ALA A 185 32.06 -7.64 18.09
C ALA A 185 31.80 -6.83 19.36
N LEU A 186 31.15 -7.43 20.34
CA LEU A 186 30.96 -6.90 21.69
C LEU A 186 32.30 -6.33 22.24
N GLY A 187 32.59 -5.06 21.97
CA GLY A 187 33.81 -4.41 22.41
C GLY A 187 34.45 -3.39 21.46
N SER A 188 33.95 -3.17 20.28
CA SER A 188 34.51 -2.16 19.38
C SER A 188 33.84 -0.78 19.51
N ASP A 189 34.65 0.27 19.32
CA ASP A 189 34.25 1.68 19.46
C ASP A 189 33.18 2.17 18.47
N ALA A 190 32.69 1.30 17.59
CA ALA A 190 31.70 1.60 16.56
C ALA A 190 30.30 1.91 17.11
N LEU A 191 29.91 1.37 18.28
CA LEU A 191 28.72 1.83 19.02
C LEU A 191 28.95 3.23 19.65
N LEU A 192 30.19 3.73 19.63
CA LEU A 192 30.58 5.02 20.19
C LEU A 192 30.63 6.14 19.14
N ASP A 193 30.43 5.83 17.82
CA ASP A 193 30.23 6.87 16.81
C ASP A 193 28.75 6.90 16.30
N PRO A 194 27.83 7.42 17.13
CA PRO A 194 26.42 7.56 16.74
C PRO A 194 26.25 8.48 15.52
N SER A 195 27.25 9.33 15.21
CA SER A 195 27.17 10.29 14.10
C SER A 195 27.23 9.60 12.74
N GLY A 196 28.07 8.59 12.56
CA GLY A 196 28.16 7.80 11.32
C GLY A 196 26.90 6.97 11.05
N PHE A 197 26.38 6.29 12.08
CA PHE A 197 25.14 5.52 11.98
C PHE A 197 23.92 6.41 11.67
N LEU A 198 23.78 7.52 12.39
CA LEU A 198 22.70 8.48 12.14
C LEU A 198 22.80 9.11 10.75
N ALA A 199 24.02 9.41 10.28
CA ALA A 199 24.23 9.94 8.94
C ALA A 199 23.77 8.92 7.87
N GLN A 200 24.12 7.64 8.00
CA GLN A 200 23.67 6.59 7.07
C GLN A 200 22.17 6.40 7.04
N LEU A 201 21.45 6.67 8.12
CA LEU A 201 20.01 6.57 8.18
C LEU A 201 19.30 7.84 7.68
N PHE A 202 19.77 9.03 8.12
CA PHE A 202 19.08 10.30 7.84
C PHE A 202 19.49 10.95 6.52
N ALA A 203 20.70 10.72 6.03
CA ALA A 203 21.13 11.32 4.76
C ALA A 203 20.31 10.83 3.55
N PRO A 204 19.99 9.53 3.39
CA PRO A 204 19.08 9.08 2.33
C PRO A 204 17.70 9.71 2.44
N ILE A 205 17.15 9.80 3.66
CA ILE A 205 15.85 10.43 3.93
C ILE A 205 15.87 11.90 3.47
N ALA A 206 16.91 12.64 3.82
CA ALA A 206 17.07 14.03 3.43
C ALA A 206 17.23 14.17 1.91
N LEU A 207 18.05 13.33 1.27
CA LEU A 207 18.25 13.33 -0.17
C LEU A 207 16.94 13.09 -0.91
N GLY A 208 16.18 12.05 -0.54
CA GLY A 208 14.90 11.73 -1.13
C GLY A 208 13.86 12.83 -0.96
N ALA A 209 13.80 13.44 0.23
CA ALA A 209 12.90 14.56 0.49
C ALA A 209 13.24 15.79 -0.35
N VAL A 210 14.52 16.15 -0.47
CA VAL A 210 14.98 17.25 -1.33
C VAL A 210 14.67 16.97 -2.79
N ALA A 211 14.96 15.76 -3.28
CA ALA A 211 14.65 15.36 -4.65
C ALA A 211 13.14 15.45 -4.95
N ALA A 212 12.27 15.05 -4.00
CA ALA A 212 10.82 15.19 -4.13
C ALA A 212 10.39 16.67 -4.25
N ILE A 213 10.96 17.55 -3.43
CA ILE A 213 10.65 18.99 -3.48
C ILE A 213 11.11 19.59 -4.82
N VAL A 214 12.30 19.21 -5.29
CA VAL A 214 12.82 19.65 -6.58
C VAL A 214 11.93 19.15 -7.72
N LEU A 215 11.52 17.89 -7.69
CA LEU A 215 10.60 17.30 -8.67
C LEU A 215 9.25 18.04 -8.68
N ASP A 216 8.66 18.31 -7.52
CA ASP A 216 7.39 19.06 -7.44
C ASP A 216 7.54 20.48 -8.04
N ARG A 217 8.65 21.16 -7.78
CA ARG A 217 8.91 22.47 -8.38
C ARG A 217 9.13 22.40 -9.88
N ALA A 218 9.93 21.43 -10.36
CA ALA A 218 10.17 21.21 -11.78
C ALA A 218 8.88 20.87 -12.54
N THR A 219 8.03 20.03 -11.97
CA THR A 219 6.74 19.63 -12.58
C THR A 219 5.70 20.75 -12.61
N ARG A 220 5.78 21.72 -11.69
CA ARG A 220 4.93 22.95 -11.76
C ARG A 220 5.30 23.84 -12.94
N ILE A 221 6.56 23.83 -13.35
CA ILE A 221 7.07 24.61 -14.49
C ILE A 221 6.88 23.84 -15.80
N ALA A 222 6.87 22.50 -15.75
CA ALA A 222 6.69 21.64 -16.92
C ALA A 222 5.21 21.60 -17.35
N LEU A 223 4.96 22.09 -18.53
CA LEU A 223 3.62 22.18 -19.12
C LEU A 223 3.35 20.93 -19.99
N GLY A 224 2.76 19.89 -19.42
CA GLY A 224 2.24 18.73 -20.16
C GLY A 224 2.61 17.36 -19.56
N PRO A 225 1.78 16.33 -19.81
CA PRO A 225 1.96 14.97 -19.24
C PRO A 225 3.25 14.28 -19.71
N GLU A 226 3.69 14.50 -20.96
CA GLU A 226 4.91 13.89 -21.50
C GLU A 226 6.18 14.33 -20.75
N ARG A 227 6.23 15.59 -20.29
CA ARG A 227 7.36 16.12 -19.51
C ARG A 227 7.37 15.63 -18.07
N LEU A 228 6.20 15.30 -17.52
CA LEU A 228 6.07 14.73 -16.18
C LEU A 228 6.71 13.35 -16.09
N ALA A 229 6.48 12.49 -17.10
CA ALA A 229 7.10 11.18 -17.19
C ALA A 229 8.63 11.26 -17.17
N THR A 230 9.18 12.08 -18.05
CA THR A 230 10.63 12.29 -18.13
C THR A 230 11.20 12.84 -16.82
N SER A 231 10.52 13.81 -16.20
CA SER A 231 10.98 14.38 -14.92
C SER A 231 10.97 13.37 -13.79
N ALA A 232 9.98 12.48 -13.74
CA ALA A 232 9.88 11.42 -12.73
C ALA A 232 11.02 10.40 -12.89
N VAL A 233 11.30 9.96 -14.12
CA VAL A 233 12.42 9.05 -14.42
C VAL A 233 13.77 9.71 -14.09
N VAL A 234 13.96 10.96 -14.47
CA VAL A 234 15.18 11.72 -14.15
C VAL A 234 15.35 11.83 -12.62
N ALA A 235 14.28 12.14 -11.88
CA ALA A 235 14.35 12.23 -10.43
C ALA A 235 14.70 10.88 -9.79
N LEU A 236 14.13 9.77 -10.27
CA LEU A 236 14.44 8.41 -9.82
C LEU A 236 15.92 8.10 -10.03
N VAL A 237 16.40 8.20 -11.29
CA VAL A 237 17.77 7.82 -11.66
C VAL A 237 18.79 8.73 -10.97
N LEU A 238 18.52 10.05 -10.90
CA LEU A 238 19.40 11.00 -10.24
C LEU A 238 19.46 10.75 -8.72
N THR A 239 18.33 10.47 -8.07
CA THR A 239 18.29 10.18 -6.63
C THR A 239 19.03 8.89 -6.31
N SER A 240 18.81 7.82 -7.10
CA SER A 240 19.52 6.54 -6.94
C SER A 240 21.01 6.72 -7.17
N GLY A 241 21.40 7.29 -8.30
CA GLY A 241 22.82 7.48 -8.65
C GLY A 241 23.59 8.40 -7.70
N LEU A 242 22.96 9.49 -7.20
CA LEU A 242 23.58 10.33 -6.18
C LEU A 242 23.74 9.58 -4.85
N ALA A 243 22.74 8.81 -4.43
CA ALA A 243 22.81 8.01 -3.21
C ALA A 243 23.97 7.01 -3.30
N THR A 244 24.08 6.27 -4.41
CA THR A 244 25.19 5.33 -4.67
C THR A 244 26.54 6.05 -4.66
N ALA A 245 26.64 7.21 -5.35
CA ALA A 245 27.89 7.97 -5.44
C ALA A 245 28.42 8.48 -4.10
N ILE A 246 27.54 8.82 -3.15
CA ILE A 246 27.92 9.27 -1.81
C ILE A 246 27.91 8.15 -0.76
N GLY A 247 27.66 6.90 -1.17
CA GLY A 247 27.74 5.72 -0.30
C GLY A 247 26.60 5.59 0.73
N ILE A 248 25.41 6.13 0.41
CA ILE A 248 24.18 5.97 1.24
C ILE A 248 23.16 5.09 0.53
N SER A 249 22.13 4.64 1.25
CA SER A 249 21.12 3.73 0.70
C SER A 249 20.28 4.36 -0.43
N PRO A 250 20.41 3.90 -1.69
CA PRO A 250 19.58 4.39 -2.80
C PRO A 250 18.11 4.01 -2.58
N MET A 251 17.85 2.84 -2.01
CA MET A 251 16.51 2.32 -1.79
C MET A 251 15.74 3.18 -0.78
N LEU A 252 16.39 3.58 0.33
CA LEU A 252 15.78 4.45 1.32
C LEU A 252 15.57 5.88 0.79
N ALA A 253 16.50 6.39 -0.04
CA ALA A 253 16.35 7.70 -0.68
C ALA A 253 15.17 7.72 -1.67
N CYS A 254 15.04 6.69 -2.50
CA CYS A 254 13.93 6.54 -3.45
C CYS A 254 12.58 6.31 -2.74
N LEU A 255 12.55 5.56 -1.63
CA LEU A 255 11.38 5.43 -0.77
C LEU A 255 10.88 6.80 -0.30
N MET A 256 11.79 7.62 0.20
CA MET A 256 11.45 8.97 0.68
C MET A 256 11.06 9.91 -0.45
N LEU A 257 11.67 9.79 -1.63
CA LEU A 257 11.25 10.50 -2.84
C LEU A 257 9.76 10.23 -3.12
N GLY A 258 9.34 8.97 -3.15
CA GLY A 258 7.95 8.58 -3.39
C GLY A 258 7.01 9.07 -2.28
N ALA A 259 7.36 8.84 -1.02
CA ALA A 259 6.54 9.22 0.14
C ALA A 259 6.32 10.74 0.23
N VAL A 260 7.36 11.54 0.07
CA VAL A 260 7.28 13.00 0.15
C VAL A 260 6.53 13.56 -1.07
N GLN A 261 6.82 13.04 -2.28
CA GLN A 261 6.16 13.47 -3.51
C GLN A 261 4.64 13.29 -3.42
N THR A 262 4.18 12.13 -2.97
CA THR A 262 2.74 11.83 -2.81
C THR A 262 2.05 12.77 -1.83
N ASN A 263 2.72 13.21 -0.77
CA ASN A 263 2.13 14.08 0.24
C ASN A 263 2.21 15.58 -0.08
N ILE A 264 3.16 16.01 -0.93
CA ILE A 264 3.33 17.42 -1.35
C ILE A 264 2.54 17.74 -2.62
N ALA A 265 2.45 16.81 -3.57
CA ALA A 265 1.83 17.00 -4.88
C ALA A 265 0.30 17.09 -4.77
N ARG A 266 -0.22 18.29 -4.79
CA ARG A 266 -1.62 18.64 -4.44
C ARG A 266 -2.73 18.17 -5.39
N SER A 267 -2.47 17.77 -6.64
CA SER A 267 -3.54 17.36 -7.59
C SER A 267 -3.08 16.42 -8.71
N ARG A 268 -1.82 15.99 -8.70
CA ARG A 268 -1.18 15.24 -9.79
C ARG A 268 -0.65 13.87 -9.36
N THR A 269 -1.04 13.36 -8.20
CA THR A 269 -0.63 12.05 -7.66
C THR A 269 -0.91 10.92 -8.64
N HIS A 270 -2.04 10.95 -9.31
CA HIS A 270 -2.38 9.95 -10.33
C HIS A 270 -1.47 9.98 -11.56
N LEU A 271 -0.82 11.12 -11.85
CA LEU A 271 0.06 11.24 -13.01
C LEU A 271 1.43 10.58 -12.78
N VAL A 272 1.96 10.61 -11.55
CA VAL A 272 3.22 9.93 -11.22
C VAL A 272 3.01 8.42 -11.23
N ASP A 273 1.92 7.95 -10.61
CA ASP A 273 1.55 6.53 -10.63
C ASP A 273 1.33 6.03 -12.06
N SER A 274 0.58 6.78 -12.90
CA SER A 274 0.32 6.38 -14.29
C SER A 274 1.56 6.38 -15.18
N VAL A 275 2.57 7.18 -14.86
CA VAL A 275 3.83 7.23 -15.62
C VAL A 275 4.64 5.96 -15.39
N PHE A 276 4.78 5.54 -14.13
CA PHE A 276 5.54 4.33 -13.80
C PHE A 276 4.79 3.06 -14.19
N ASP A 277 3.47 3.02 -14.13
CA ASP A 277 2.63 1.89 -14.51
C ASP A 277 2.94 1.33 -15.92
N ASN A 278 3.35 2.18 -16.86
CA ASN A 278 3.68 1.75 -18.22
C ASN A 278 5.06 1.08 -18.36
N PHE A 279 6.04 1.50 -17.56
CA PHE A 279 7.42 1.00 -17.62
C PHE A 279 7.71 -0.07 -16.57
N GLU A 280 7.01 -0.05 -15.45
CA GLU A 280 7.19 -0.94 -14.33
C GLU A 280 7.17 -2.43 -14.74
N PRO A 281 6.23 -2.93 -15.54
CA PRO A 281 6.18 -4.34 -15.90
C PRO A 281 7.43 -4.83 -16.65
N ALA A 282 8.00 -4.01 -17.54
CA ALA A 282 9.20 -4.37 -18.28
C ALA A 282 10.43 -4.38 -17.37
N ILE A 283 10.60 -3.35 -16.54
CA ILE A 283 11.70 -3.21 -15.59
C ILE A 283 11.66 -4.35 -14.57
N LEU A 284 10.49 -4.65 -14.00
CA LEU A 284 10.31 -5.74 -13.05
C LEU A 284 10.54 -7.12 -13.69
N THR A 285 10.21 -7.31 -14.98
CA THR A 285 10.51 -8.55 -15.69
C THR A 285 12.03 -8.79 -15.77
N VAL A 286 12.81 -7.77 -16.14
CA VAL A 286 14.27 -7.85 -16.12
C VAL A 286 14.76 -8.18 -14.71
N PHE A 287 14.29 -7.44 -13.74
CA PHE A 287 14.68 -7.56 -12.34
C PHE A 287 14.46 -8.97 -11.76
N PHE A 288 13.25 -9.53 -11.89
CA PHE A 288 12.95 -10.85 -11.38
C PHE A 288 13.69 -11.96 -12.14
N THR A 289 13.90 -11.78 -13.43
CA THR A 289 14.67 -12.73 -14.23
C THR A 289 16.15 -12.71 -13.85
N LEU A 290 16.73 -11.53 -13.65
CA LEU A 290 18.11 -11.39 -13.13
C LEU A 290 18.26 -12.00 -11.74
N ALA A 291 17.30 -11.75 -10.84
CA ALA A 291 17.30 -12.37 -9.52
C ALA A 291 17.31 -13.91 -9.61
N GLY A 292 16.57 -14.49 -10.55
CA GLY A 292 16.61 -15.91 -10.83
C GLY A 292 17.95 -16.39 -11.37
N MET A 293 18.61 -15.60 -12.25
CA MET A 293 19.94 -15.95 -12.82
C MET A 293 21.04 -15.99 -11.75
N HIS A 294 20.94 -15.21 -10.70
CA HIS A 294 21.87 -15.21 -9.56
C HIS A 294 21.65 -16.35 -8.57
N LEU A 295 20.60 -17.17 -8.74
CA LEU A 295 20.30 -18.26 -7.84
C LEU A 295 21.26 -19.43 -8.11
N SER A 296 21.87 -19.99 -7.04
CA SER A 296 22.74 -21.17 -7.07
C SER A 296 22.14 -22.28 -6.24
N PHE A 297 22.23 -23.53 -6.73
CA PHE A 297 21.80 -24.71 -5.98
C PHE A 297 22.88 -25.28 -5.05
N GLU A 298 24.07 -24.71 -5.01
CA GLU A 298 25.17 -25.16 -4.16
C GLU A 298 24.83 -25.21 -2.68
N HIS A 299 23.92 -24.33 -2.24
CA HIS A 299 23.48 -24.23 -0.83
C HIS A 299 22.13 -24.90 -0.54
N LEU A 300 21.57 -25.66 -1.48
CA LEU A 300 20.20 -26.18 -1.37
C LEU A 300 20.01 -27.14 -0.17
N GLU A 301 21.03 -27.98 0.13
CA GLU A 301 20.97 -28.89 1.28
C GLU A 301 20.92 -28.11 2.62
N GLN A 302 21.71 -27.05 2.75
CA GLN A 302 21.73 -26.19 3.94
C GLN A 302 20.50 -25.29 4.00
N ALA A 303 20.00 -24.85 2.83
CA ALA A 303 18.84 -23.99 2.72
C ALA A 303 17.53 -24.68 3.12
N GLY A 304 17.39 -26.00 2.92
CA GLY A 304 16.10 -26.69 3.07
C GLY A 304 15.43 -26.53 4.42
N LEU A 305 16.18 -26.72 5.51
CA LEU A 305 15.65 -26.50 6.86
C LEU A 305 15.37 -25.02 7.13
N LEU A 306 16.27 -24.13 6.70
CA LEU A 306 16.11 -22.68 6.87
C LEU A 306 14.88 -22.15 6.11
N VAL A 307 14.63 -22.63 4.89
CA VAL A 307 13.43 -22.31 4.10
C VAL A 307 12.17 -22.68 4.86
N LEU A 308 12.12 -23.91 5.41
CA LEU A 308 10.97 -24.36 6.18
C LEU A 308 10.75 -23.53 7.46
N LEU A 309 11.81 -23.30 8.22
CA LEU A 309 11.76 -22.50 9.45
C LEU A 309 11.37 -21.06 9.20
N TYR A 310 12.00 -20.44 8.19
CA TYR A 310 11.66 -19.08 7.78
C TYR A 310 10.20 -18.98 7.37
N PHE A 311 9.72 -19.88 6.49
CA PHE A 311 8.35 -19.88 6.01
C PHE A 311 7.34 -20.03 7.15
N LEU A 312 7.50 -21.05 8.01
CA LEU A 312 6.57 -21.32 9.11
C LEU A 312 6.58 -20.18 10.15
N ALA A 313 7.77 -19.72 10.53
CA ALA A 313 7.91 -18.61 11.50
C ALA A 313 7.32 -17.31 10.96
N ARG A 314 7.52 -17.03 9.65
CA ARG A 314 6.95 -15.85 9.02
C ARG A 314 5.42 -15.91 8.92
N VAL A 315 4.86 -17.01 8.43
CA VAL A 315 3.40 -17.17 8.37
C VAL A 315 2.79 -17.08 9.76
N GLY A 316 3.35 -17.80 10.74
CA GLY A 316 2.92 -17.72 12.13
C GLY A 316 3.05 -16.31 12.71
N GLY A 317 4.14 -15.62 12.39
CA GLY A 317 4.40 -14.24 12.78
C GLY A 317 3.36 -13.27 12.21
N LYS A 318 3.06 -13.35 10.91
CA LYS A 318 2.04 -12.52 10.25
C LYS A 318 0.64 -12.71 10.84
N LEU A 319 0.27 -13.95 11.16
CA LEU A 319 -1.02 -14.25 11.80
C LEU A 319 -1.07 -13.70 13.23
N LEU A 320 -0.02 -13.93 14.00
CA LEU A 320 0.04 -13.52 15.42
C LEU A 320 0.14 -12.01 15.57
N SER A 321 1.01 -11.35 14.80
CA SER A 321 1.19 -9.89 14.85
C SER A 321 -0.10 -9.15 14.46
N ALA A 322 -0.76 -9.59 13.37
CA ALA A 322 -2.01 -8.99 12.94
C ALA A 322 -3.13 -9.18 13.99
N ASP A 323 -3.30 -10.38 14.55
CA ASP A 323 -4.34 -10.63 15.57
C ASP A 323 -4.09 -9.80 16.84
N LEU A 324 -2.87 -9.78 17.37
CA LEU A 324 -2.54 -9.02 18.57
C LEU A 324 -2.68 -7.51 18.35
N ALA A 325 -2.16 -6.99 17.24
CA ALA A 325 -2.26 -5.57 16.89
C ALA A 325 -3.70 -5.11 16.76
N LEU A 326 -4.53 -5.88 16.06
CA LEU A 326 -5.91 -5.52 15.78
C LEU A 326 -6.82 -5.70 17.01
N ARG A 327 -6.47 -6.60 17.94
CA ARG A 327 -7.09 -6.64 19.28
C ARG A 327 -6.79 -5.37 20.07
N ALA A 328 -5.52 -4.95 20.12
CA ALA A 328 -5.11 -3.73 20.80
C ALA A 328 -5.75 -2.47 20.19
N ALA A 329 -5.92 -2.46 18.86
CA ALA A 329 -6.58 -1.39 18.13
C ALA A 329 -8.12 -1.41 18.23
N GLN A 330 -8.72 -2.46 18.79
CA GLN A 330 -10.17 -2.68 18.83
C GLN A 330 -10.81 -2.67 17.44
N ALA A 331 -10.13 -3.27 16.46
CA ALA A 331 -10.64 -3.40 15.11
C ALA A 331 -11.83 -4.38 15.05
N THR A 332 -12.62 -4.24 13.99
CA THR A 332 -13.76 -5.14 13.74
C THR A 332 -13.30 -6.60 13.59
N ASP A 333 -14.14 -7.55 13.96
CA ASP A 333 -13.82 -8.98 13.89
C ASP A 333 -13.50 -9.44 12.46
N ARG A 334 -14.14 -8.84 11.45
CA ARG A 334 -13.90 -9.13 10.03
C ARG A 334 -12.46 -8.80 9.63
N VAL A 335 -11.95 -7.64 10.05
CA VAL A 335 -10.57 -7.22 9.80
C VAL A 335 -9.60 -8.06 10.62
N ARG A 336 -9.86 -8.22 11.92
CA ARG A 336 -8.95 -8.88 12.86
C ARG A 336 -8.63 -10.33 12.48
N ARG A 337 -9.66 -11.14 12.19
CA ARG A 337 -9.48 -12.57 11.95
C ARG A 337 -8.86 -12.92 10.60
N ASN A 338 -8.90 -11.99 9.66
CA ASN A 338 -8.55 -12.30 8.27
C ASN A 338 -7.29 -11.56 7.78
N LEU A 339 -6.89 -10.43 8.40
CA LEU A 339 -5.81 -9.60 7.85
C LEU A 339 -4.47 -10.33 7.77
N GLY A 340 -4.11 -11.10 8.81
CA GLY A 340 -2.84 -11.84 8.83
C GLY A 340 -2.69 -12.81 7.65
N LEU A 341 -3.79 -13.47 7.22
CA LEU A 341 -3.78 -14.34 6.04
C LEU A 341 -3.48 -13.57 4.75
N ALA A 342 -4.03 -12.35 4.63
CA ALA A 342 -3.83 -11.52 3.44
C ALA A 342 -2.43 -10.87 3.39
N LEU A 343 -1.68 -10.86 4.48
CA LEU A 343 -0.30 -10.32 4.56
C LEU A 343 0.79 -11.37 4.25
N VAL A 344 0.43 -12.62 3.93
CA VAL A 344 1.38 -13.70 3.61
C VAL A 344 2.13 -13.49 2.29
N PRO A 345 1.54 -12.98 1.18
CA PRO A 345 2.27 -12.76 -0.06
C PRO A 345 3.56 -11.96 0.15
N GLN A 346 4.67 -12.37 -0.50
CA GLN A 346 5.98 -11.73 -0.40
C GLN A 346 6.65 -11.78 -1.76
N ALA A 347 7.10 -10.64 -2.29
CA ALA A 347 7.70 -10.54 -3.62
C ALA A 347 8.75 -9.43 -3.72
N GLY A 348 8.56 -8.45 -4.59
CA GLY A 348 9.51 -7.47 -5.09
C GLY A 348 10.49 -6.88 -4.08
N VAL A 349 10.00 -6.37 -2.94
CA VAL A 349 10.88 -5.78 -1.91
C VAL A 349 11.87 -6.82 -1.36
N ALA A 350 11.39 -8.03 -1.04
CA ALA A 350 12.26 -9.08 -0.52
C ALA A 350 13.33 -9.51 -1.53
N VAL A 351 12.94 -9.64 -2.81
CA VAL A 351 13.88 -9.95 -3.90
C VAL A 351 14.90 -8.83 -4.08
N GLY A 352 14.44 -7.57 -3.97
CA GLY A 352 15.32 -6.42 -4.02
C GLY A 352 16.39 -6.40 -2.94
N LEU A 353 16.00 -6.73 -1.73
CA LEU A 353 16.94 -6.81 -0.61
C LEU A 353 17.93 -7.97 -0.75
N VAL A 354 17.53 -9.06 -1.43
CA VAL A 354 18.46 -10.17 -1.78
C VAL A 354 19.54 -9.67 -2.73
N LEU A 355 19.18 -9.00 -3.82
CA LEU A 355 20.15 -8.47 -4.78
C LEU A 355 21.10 -7.47 -4.13
N LEU A 356 20.58 -6.61 -3.25
CA LEU A 356 21.39 -5.64 -2.51
C LEU A 356 22.45 -6.32 -1.61
N ILE A 357 22.15 -7.49 -1.03
CA ILE A 357 23.14 -8.29 -0.27
C ILE A 357 24.13 -8.98 -1.20
N GLN A 358 23.69 -9.43 -2.37
CA GLN A 358 24.59 -10.09 -3.35
C GLN A 358 25.62 -9.12 -3.95
N GLU A 359 25.26 -7.84 -4.09
CA GLU A 359 26.14 -6.78 -4.57
C GLU A 359 27.07 -6.21 -3.48
N ASP A 360 26.81 -6.46 -2.20
CA ASP A 360 27.59 -5.94 -1.08
C ASP A 360 28.76 -6.88 -0.72
N PRO A 361 30.02 -6.48 -0.95
CA PRO A 361 31.19 -7.34 -0.70
C PRO A 361 31.32 -7.83 0.74
N ARG A 362 30.73 -7.10 1.71
CA ARG A 362 30.75 -7.46 3.14
C ARG A 362 30.00 -8.77 3.43
N PHE A 363 29.07 -9.16 2.57
CA PHE A 363 28.22 -10.33 2.73
C PHE A 363 28.56 -11.46 1.73
N ALA A 364 29.69 -11.38 1.02
CA ALA A 364 30.06 -12.32 -0.05
C ALA A 364 29.89 -13.80 0.36
N ASP A 365 30.32 -14.17 1.57
CA ASP A 365 30.23 -15.55 2.07
C ASP A 365 28.79 -15.98 2.41
N ALA A 366 27.92 -15.04 2.79
CA ALA A 366 26.55 -15.32 3.25
C ALA A 366 25.50 -15.10 2.14
N ALA A 367 25.85 -14.33 1.10
CA ALA A 367 24.92 -13.87 0.05
C ALA A 367 24.25 -15.03 -0.70
N GLY A 368 25.00 -16.09 -1.01
CA GLY A 368 24.47 -17.27 -1.70
C GLY A 368 23.39 -18.00 -0.89
N LEU A 369 23.66 -18.27 0.40
CA LEU A 369 22.69 -18.92 1.28
C LEU A 369 21.47 -18.01 1.55
N PHE A 370 21.72 -16.71 1.77
CA PHE A 370 20.64 -15.73 1.95
C PHE A 370 19.70 -15.70 0.74
N ALA A 371 20.25 -15.61 -0.47
CA ALA A 371 19.47 -15.63 -1.69
C ALA A 371 18.68 -16.92 -1.87
N ALA A 372 19.33 -18.08 -1.67
CA ALA A 372 18.70 -19.39 -1.80
C ALA A 372 17.48 -19.52 -0.85
N VAL A 373 17.61 -19.11 0.41
CA VAL A 373 16.53 -19.19 1.39
C VAL A 373 15.41 -18.20 1.06
N VAL A 374 15.72 -16.92 0.88
CA VAL A 374 14.70 -15.89 0.69
C VAL A 374 13.94 -16.09 -0.62
N LEU A 375 14.64 -16.34 -1.75
CA LEU A 375 13.97 -16.54 -3.04
C LEU A 375 13.11 -17.80 -3.07
N SER A 376 13.54 -18.88 -2.40
CA SER A 376 12.71 -20.09 -2.25
C SER A 376 11.43 -19.80 -1.47
N VAL A 377 11.52 -19.07 -0.34
CA VAL A 377 10.35 -18.70 0.45
C VAL A 377 9.45 -17.71 -0.30
N VAL A 378 10.02 -16.75 -1.02
CA VAL A 378 9.26 -15.82 -1.89
C VAL A 378 8.46 -16.63 -2.91
N THR A 379 9.07 -17.60 -3.58
CA THR A 379 8.38 -18.46 -4.55
C THR A 379 7.21 -19.22 -3.93
N VAL A 380 7.40 -19.80 -2.74
CA VAL A 380 6.31 -20.49 -2.01
C VAL A 380 5.21 -19.50 -1.61
N ASN A 381 5.58 -18.33 -1.11
CA ASN A 381 4.63 -17.29 -0.69
C ASN A 381 3.83 -16.71 -1.87
N GLU A 382 4.43 -16.60 -3.06
CA GLU A 382 3.73 -16.14 -4.26
C GLU A 382 2.74 -17.20 -4.80
N ILE A 383 2.95 -18.48 -4.53
CA ILE A 383 1.99 -19.54 -4.89
C ILE A 383 0.84 -19.61 -3.89
N ILE A 384 1.15 -19.64 -2.59
CA ILE A 384 0.17 -19.84 -1.51
C ILE A 384 -0.54 -18.52 -1.17
N GLY A 385 0.16 -17.41 -1.20
CA GLY A 385 -0.29 -16.10 -0.77
C GLY A 385 -1.57 -15.61 -1.46
N PRO A 386 -1.67 -15.66 -2.80
CA PRO A 386 -2.89 -15.28 -3.51
C PRO A 386 -4.13 -16.07 -3.09
N VAL A 387 -3.97 -17.36 -2.83
CA VAL A 387 -5.05 -18.22 -2.35
C VAL A 387 -5.51 -17.78 -0.96
N LEU A 388 -4.56 -17.53 -0.06
CA LEU A 388 -4.88 -17.07 1.30
C LEU A 388 -5.50 -15.67 1.30
N THR A 389 -5.02 -14.77 0.44
CA THR A 389 -5.58 -13.41 0.29
C THR A 389 -7.00 -13.45 -0.25
N ARG A 390 -7.29 -14.25 -1.28
CA ARG A 390 -8.66 -14.45 -1.78
C ARG A 390 -9.60 -15.01 -0.70
N LEU A 391 -9.11 -15.99 0.06
CA LEU A 391 -9.87 -16.55 1.18
C LEU A 391 -10.15 -15.50 2.26
N ALA A 392 -9.16 -14.65 2.57
CA ALA A 392 -9.30 -13.57 3.53
C ALA A 392 -10.31 -12.51 3.08
N LEU A 393 -10.26 -12.09 1.80
CA LEU A 393 -11.21 -11.14 1.19
C LEU A 393 -12.64 -11.70 1.21
N ALA A 394 -12.80 -12.99 0.86
CA ALA A 394 -14.11 -13.65 0.89
C ALA A 394 -14.67 -13.74 2.32
N ARG A 395 -13.84 -14.12 3.31
CA ARG A 395 -14.25 -14.17 4.72
C ARG A 395 -14.52 -12.81 5.34
N ALA A 396 -13.85 -11.77 4.86
CA ALA A 396 -14.14 -10.39 5.26
C ALA A 396 -15.47 -9.88 4.67
N GLY A 397 -16.05 -10.58 3.68
CA GLY A 397 -17.30 -10.20 3.04
C GLY A 397 -17.18 -8.94 2.18
N GLU A 398 -16.01 -8.67 1.58
CA GLU A 398 -15.76 -7.46 0.78
C GLU A 398 -15.59 -7.73 -0.73
N VAL A 399 -15.70 -8.99 -1.17
CA VAL A 399 -15.63 -9.40 -2.57
C VAL A 399 -16.88 -8.90 -3.32
N GLY A 400 -16.70 -8.39 -4.52
CA GLY A 400 -17.78 -7.90 -5.40
C GLY A 400 -18.40 -6.57 -4.98
N LYS A 401 -17.86 -5.90 -3.96
CA LYS A 401 -18.38 -4.63 -3.44
C LYS A 401 -17.85 -3.38 -4.17
N ASP A 402 -16.92 -3.52 -5.09
CA ASP A 402 -16.45 -2.42 -5.93
C ASP A 402 -17.40 -2.23 -7.13
N ARG A 403 -18.61 -1.83 -6.82
CA ARG A 403 -19.64 -1.38 -7.76
C ARG A 403 -20.05 0.03 -7.34
N LEU A 404 -20.33 0.90 -8.32
CA LEU A 404 -20.78 2.25 -8.03
C LEU A 404 -22.15 2.19 -7.31
N ARG A 405 -22.18 2.65 -6.09
CA ARG A 405 -23.38 2.69 -5.24
C ARG A 405 -23.84 4.14 -5.07
N LEU A 406 -25.10 4.29 -4.74
CA LEU A 406 -25.68 5.61 -4.52
C LEU A 406 -24.95 6.42 -3.43
N ILE A 407 -24.46 5.74 -2.39
CA ILE A 407 -23.75 6.37 -1.25
C ILE A 407 -22.22 6.21 -1.28
N ASP A 408 -21.64 5.92 -2.44
CA ASP A 408 -20.17 5.73 -2.56
C ASP A 408 -19.33 6.95 -2.16
N PHE A 409 -19.94 8.12 -2.07
CA PHE A 409 -19.30 9.32 -1.54
C PHE A 409 -19.11 9.29 -0.02
N LEU A 410 -19.78 8.38 0.73
CA LEU A 410 -19.59 8.20 2.17
C LEU A 410 -18.59 7.08 2.44
N GLN A 411 -17.32 7.41 2.43
CA GLN A 411 -16.24 6.51 2.82
C GLN A 411 -15.93 6.63 4.31
N GLU A 412 -15.11 5.74 4.87
CA GLU A 412 -14.72 5.78 6.29
C GLU A 412 -14.17 7.16 6.71
N GLU A 413 -13.45 7.82 5.81
CA GLU A 413 -12.85 9.14 6.04
C GLU A 413 -13.87 10.27 6.13
N GLN A 414 -15.05 10.08 5.56
CA GLN A 414 -16.16 11.05 5.58
C GLN A 414 -17.11 10.86 6.76
N ILE A 415 -16.89 9.87 7.62
CA ILE A 415 -17.76 9.58 8.76
C ILE A 415 -17.10 10.06 10.06
N LEU A 416 -17.83 10.83 10.84
CA LEU A 416 -17.46 11.26 12.19
C LEU A 416 -18.38 10.58 13.21
N THR A 417 -17.79 9.95 14.23
CA THR A 417 -18.52 9.38 15.37
C THR A 417 -18.27 10.23 16.62
N ASP A 418 -19.15 10.12 17.61
CA ASP A 418 -19.11 10.93 18.85
C ASP A 418 -19.09 12.45 18.56
N PHE A 419 -19.83 12.87 17.53
CA PHE A 419 -19.90 14.26 17.13
C PHE A 419 -20.78 15.07 18.09
N ASP A 420 -20.32 16.25 18.51
CA ASP A 420 -21.04 17.16 19.39
C ASP A 420 -20.84 18.60 18.92
N ALA A 421 -21.86 19.41 18.93
CA ALA A 421 -21.79 20.82 18.60
C ALA A 421 -22.84 21.60 19.39
N PRO A 422 -22.50 22.80 19.92
CA PRO A 422 -23.41 23.60 20.74
C PRO A 422 -24.61 24.18 19.98
N THR A 423 -24.43 24.45 18.67
CA THR A 423 -25.50 25.00 17.81
C THR A 423 -25.49 24.34 16.43
N LYS A 424 -26.62 24.44 15.75
CA LYS A 424 -26.84 23.97 14.38
C LYS A 424 -25.80 24.54 13.39
N GLU A 425 -25.57 25.86 13.47
CA GLU A 425 -24.65 26.55 12.58
C GLU A 425 -23.20 26.09 12.80
N GLN A 426 -22.81 25.86 14.04
CA GLN A 426 -21.48 25.32 14.37
C GLN A 426 -21.34 23.88 13.91
N ALA A 427 -22.39 23.07 14.02
CA ALA A 427 -22.40 21.71 13.50
C ALA A 427 -22.17 21.69 11.98
N ILE A 428 -22.93 22.47 11.23
CA ILE A 428 -22.82 22.65 9.77
C ILE A 428 -21.41 23.16 9.41
N GLY A 429 -20.90 24.19 10.09
CA GLY A 429 -19.57 24.73 9.83
C GLY A 429 -18.46 23.68 10.00
N ARG A 430 -18.51 22.88 11.06
CA ARG A 430 -17.54 21.78 11.29
C ARG A 430 -17.63 20.68 10.22
N LEU A 431 -18.84 20.37 9.75
CA LEU A 431 -19.04 19.40 8.68
C LEU A 431 -18.55 19.94 7.34
N VAL A 432 -18.74 21.22 7.02
CA VAL A 432 -18.16 21.85 5.82
C VAL A 432 -16.63 21.79 5.87
N ASP A 433 -16.02 22.08 7.01
CA ASP A 433 -14.57 21.96 7.19
C ASP A 433 -14.07 20.52 7.01
N HIS A 434 -14.84 19.54 7.48
CA HIS A 434 -14.51 18.15 7.33
C HIS A 434 -14.70 17.68 5.87
N LEU A 435 -15.77 18.11 5.21
CA LEU A 435 -16.05 17.82 3.80
C LEU A 435 -14.89 18.27 2.90
N ILE A 436 -14.49 19.54 3.03
CA ILE A 436 -13.41 20.11 2.21
C ILE A 436 -12.10 19.34 2.41
N ARG A 437 -11.80 18.94 3.65
CA ARG A 437 -10.57 18.21 3.97
C ARG A 437 -10.61 16.75 3.50
N SER A 438 -11.70 16.03 3.77
CA SER A 438 -11.80 14.59 3.48
C SER A 438 -12.08 14.29 2.01
N ALA A 439 -12.87 15.13 1.33
CA ALA A 439 -13.12 14.99 -0.11
C ALA A 439 -12.04 15.66 -0.98
N GLY A 440 -11.08 16.38 -0.39
CA GLY A 440 -9.99 17.00 -1.13
C GLY A 440 -10.43 18.17 -2.04
N LEU A 441 -11.49 18.85 -1.73
CA LEU A 441 -12.08 19.97 -2.48
C LEU A 441 -11.20 21.23 -2.38
N ARG A 442 -10.12 21.29 -3.15
CA ARG A 442 -9.10 22.35 -3.02
C ARG A 442 -9.40 23.63 -3.79
N GLY A 443 -10.36 23.59 -4.70
CA GLY A 443 -10.81 24.73 -5.50
C GLY A 443 -12.11 25.36 -5.01
N VAL A 444 -12.74 24.80 -3.99
CA VAL A 444 -14.03 25.26 -3.46
C VAL A 444 -13.80 26.29 -2.36
N ASP A 445 -14.43 27.44 -2.52
CA ASP A 445 -14.44 28.48 -1.48
C ASP A 445 -15.27 27.99 -0.29
N ARG A 446 -14.62 27.88 0.87
CA ARG A 446 -15.24 27.46 2.12
C ARG A 446 -16.41 28.35 2.54
N GLU A 447 -16.23 29.65 2.42
CA GLU A 447 -17.23 30.64 2.88
C GLU A 447 -18.46 30.60 1.97
N ALA A 448 -18.25 30.50 0.66
CA ALA A 448 -19.32 30.36 -0.31
C ALA A 448 -20.12 29.07 -0.10
N LEU A 449 -19.43 27.91 0.11
CA LEU A 449 -20.12 26.65 0.40
C LEU A 449 -20.91 26.72 1.70
N LEU A 450 -20.30 27.23 2.79
CA LEU A 450 -20.97 27.36 4.07
C LEU A 450 -22.20 28.27 3.97
N ALA A 451 -22.07 29.41 3.30
CA ALA A 451 -23.19 30.32 3.06
C ALA A 451 -24.32 29.63 2.29
N SER A 452 -24.01 28.88 1.23
CA SER A 452 -25.03 28.15 0.45
C SER A 452 -25.80 27.12 1.28
N VAL A 453 -25.12 26.41 2.20
CA VAL A 453 -25.75 25.43 3.10
C VAL A 453 -26.65 26.14 4.13
N LEU A 454 -26.16 27.22 4.75
CA LEU A 454 -26.93 27.98 5.74
C LEU A 454 -28.14 28.70 5.13
N ASP A 455 -28.00 29.25 3.93
CA ASP A 455 -29.10 29.87 3.17
C ASP A 455 -30.18 28.85 2.84
N ARG A 456 -29.77 27.63 2.46
CA ARG A 456 -30.69 26.53 2.19
C ARG A 456 -31.42 26.08 3.46
N GLU A 457 -30.73 25.97 4.58
CA GLU A 457 -31.31 25.62 5.87
C GLU A 457 -32.29 26.71 6.39
N ALA A 458 -31.98 27.97 6.12
CA ALA A 458 -32.87 29.10 6.48
C ALA A 458 -34.18 29.13 5.69
N GLN A 459 -34.21 28.56 4.48
CA GLN A 459 -35.44 28.45 3.67
C GLN A 459 -36.41 27.38 4.18
N GLY A 460 -35.95 26.49 5.02
CA GLY A 460 -36.69 25.40 5.65
C GLY A 460 -35.77 24.33 6.17
N SER A 461 -36.12 23.78 7.34
CA SER A 461 -35.29 22.73 7.98
C SER A 461 -35.03 21.56 7.04
N THR A 462 -33.78 21.12 6.98
CA THR A 462 -33.37 19.92 6.23
C THR A 462 -33.50 18.63 7.05
N CYS A 463 -34.15 18.70 8.22
CA CYS A 463 -34.46 17.53 9.03
C CYS A 463 -35.60 16.72 8.40
N LEU A 464 -35.33 15.40 8.22
CA LEU A 464 -36.27 14.44 7.60
C LEU A 464 -37.11 13.68 8.65
N GLY A 465 -36.87 13.92 9.94
CA GLY A 465 -37.43 13.14 11.04
C GLY A 465 -36.61 11.91 11.36
N GLY A 466 -37.01 11.15 12.39
CA GLY A 466 -36.29 9.93 12.82
C GLY A 466 -34.86 10.18 13.31
N GLY A 467 -34.52 11.41 13.72
CA GLY A 467 -33.18 11.78 14.15
C GLY A 467 -32.19 12.01 13.01
N LEU A 468 -32.67 12.21 11.77
CA LEU A 468 -31.86 12.46 10.58
C LEU A 468 -31.99 13.91 10.08
N ALA A 469 -30.87 14.58 9.84
CA ALA A 469 -30.79 15.84 9.11
C ALA A 469 -29.87 15.72 7.88
N VAL A 470 -30.25 16.35 6.76
CA VAL A 470 -29.48 16.31 5.52
C VAL A 470 -29.26 17.73 4.96
N PRO A 471 -28.43 18.56 5.65
CA PRO A 471 -28.04 19.86 5.11
C PRO A 471 -27.28 19.67 3.80
N HIS A 472 -27.50 20.56 2.83
CA HIS A 472 -26.85 20.47 1.53
C HIS A 472 -26.54 21.83 0.94
N GLY A 473 -25.45 21.89 0.16
CA GLY A 473 -24.97 23.10 -0.50
C GLY A 473 -24.57 22.85 -1.95
N ILE A 474 -24.34 23.95 -2.67
CA ILE A 474 -24.03 23.93 -4.11
C ILE A 474 -22.51 23.95 -4.29
N LEU A 475 -22.00 23.00 -5.09
CA LEU A 475 -20.63 22.97 -5.57
C LEU A 475 -20.54 23.59 -6.97
N PRO A 476 -19.32 24.01 -7.40
CA PRO A 476 -19.08 24.42 -8.78
C PRO A 476 -19.47 23.35 -9.80
N GLU A 477 -19.79 23.76 -11.03
CA GLU A 477 -20.06 22.85 -12.13
C GLU A 477 -18.85 21.93 -12.41
N GLY A 478 -19.13 20.64 -12.66
CA GLY A 478 -18.11 19.62 -12.92
C GLY A 478 -17.49 18.98 -11.68
N GLU A 479 -17.80 19.45 -10.46
CA GLU A 479 -17.39 18.75 -9.25
C GLU A 479 -18.37 17.59 -8.94
N PRO A 480 -17.87 16.39 -8.62
CA PRO A 480 -18.72 15.26 -8.29
C PRO A 480 -19.46 15.51 -6.96
N MET A 481 -20.62 14.86 -6.79
CA MET A 481 -21.33 14.89 -5.52
C MET A 481 -20.46 14.28 -4.41
N VAL A 482 -20.32 14.99 -3.32
CA VAL A 482 -19.58 14.60 -2.12
C VAL A 482 -20.43 14.74 -0.87
N GLY A 483 -20.09 14.02 0.19
CA GLY A 483 -20.80 14.15 1.44
C GLY A 483 -19.97 13.71 2.64
N VAL A 484 -20.42 14.13 3.81
CA VAL A 484 -19.87 13.70 5.10
C VAL A 484 -21.02 13.38 6.06
N MET A 485 -20.80 12.40 6.91
CA MET A 485 -21.76 11.97 7.93
C MET A 485 -21.21 12.24 9.33
N ALA A 486 -22.04 12.79 10.19
CA ALA A 486 -21.74 12.91 11.62
C ALA A 486 -22.79 12.15 12.43
N LEU A 487 -22.32 11.36 13.39
CA LEU A 487 -23.14 10.59 14.33
C LEU A 487 -22.96 11.15 15.74
N SER A 488 -24.05 11.54 16.37
CA SER A 488 -24.11 12.09 17.73
C SER A 488 -24.93 11.18 18.64
N ARG A 489 -24.30 10.61 19.65
CA ARG A 489 -25.02 9.80 20.65
C ARG A 489 -25.90 10.64 21.55
N LYS A 490 -25.50 11.87 21.84
CA LYS A 490 -26.27 12.78 22.69
C LYS A 490 -27.47 13.38 21.95
N GLY A 491 -27.39 13.43 20.60
CA GLY A 491 -28.29 14.19 19.78
C GLY A 491 -27.93 15.68 19.70
N LEU A 492 -28.25 16.27 18.57
CA LEU A 492 -28.05 17.71 18.28
C LEU A 492 -29.42 18.41 18.27
N ASP A 493 -29.45 19.65 18.73
CA ASP A 493 -30.65 20.49 18.73
C ASP A 493 -30.86 21.08 17.33
N PHE A 494 -31.97 20.68 16.71
CA PHE A 494 -32.38 21.12 15.37
C PHE A 494 -33.92 21.33 15.36
N ASP A 495 -34.42 22.18 14.47
CA ASP A 495 -35.84 22.27 14.19
C ASP A 495 -36.33 20.99 13.50
N THR A 496 -36.79 20.02 14.28
CA THR A 496 -37.21 18.70 13.78
C THR A 496 -38.74 18.60 13.70
N PRO A 497 -39.28 17.92 12.67
CA PRO A 497 -40.73 17.77 12.51
C PRO A 497 -41.36 16.81 13.56
N ASP A 498 -40.57 16.00 14.25
CA ASP A 498 -41.01 15.00 15.22
C ASP A 498 -40.48 15.23 16.66
N GLU A 499 -39.94 16.41 16.93
CA GLU A 499 -39.38 16.84 18.24
C GLU A 499 -38.25 15.95 18.76
N ARG A 500 -37.66 15.09 17.91
CA ARG A 500 -36.53 14.22 18.27
C ARG A 500 -35.20 14.92 18.00
N PRO A 501 -34.20 14.76 18.87
CA PRO A 501 -32.86 15.27 18.60
C PRO A 501 -32.27 14.60 17.36
N VAL A 502 -31.42 15.31 16.62
CA VAL A 502 -30.74 14.77 15.45
C VAL A 502 -29.54 13.96 15.90
N HIS A 503 -29.54 12.66 15.61
CA HIS A 503 -28.46 11.74 15.90
C HIS A 503 -27.55 11.48 14.69
N CYS A 504 -28.08 11.67 13.48
CA CYS A 504 -27.33 11.52 12.23
C CYS A 504 -27.47 12.77 11.37
N MET A 505 -26.36 13.39 11.02
CA MET A 505 -26.32 14.50 10.09
C MET A 505 -25.49 14.12 8.87
N VAL A 506 -26.07 14.24 7.67
CA VAL A 506 -25.37 13.98 6.40
C VAL A 506 -25.32 15.29 5.61
N LEU A 507 -24.15 15.94 5.58
CA LEU A 507 -23.93 17.12 4.75
C LEU A 507 -23.58 16.68 3.32
N LEU A 508 -24.32 17.19 2.33
CA LEU A 508 -24.09 16.92 0.90
C LEU A 508 -23.61 18.19 0.19
N GLY A 509 -22.58 18.05 -0.64
CA GLY A 509 -22.18 19.04 -1.63
C GLY A 509 -22.49 18.49 -3.03
N THR A 510 -23.27 19.23 -3.83
CA THR A 510 -23.74 18.74 -5.14
C THR A 510 -23.61 19.83 -6.19
N SER A 511 -23.05 19.49 -7.36
CA SER A 511 -23.07 20.38 -8.51
C SER A 511 -24.45 20.39 -9.18
N PRO A 512 -24.80 21.45 -9.94
CA PRO A 512 -26.06 21.51 -10.67
C PRO A 512 -26.30 20.32 -11.60
N ASP A 513 -25.23 19.72 -12.13
CA ASP A 513 -25.27 18.62 -13.10
C ASP A 513 -25.69 17.28 -12.45
N GLU A 514 -25.53 17.13 -11.13
CA GLU A 514 -25.83 15.88 -10.39
C GLU A 514 -27.15 15.95 -9.59
N ARG A 515 -28.09 16.79 -10.01
CA ARG A 515 -29.35 17.01 -9.28
C ARG A 515 -30.20 15.74 -9.13
N ASP A 516 -30.25 14.90 -10.13
CA ASP A 516 -31.05 13.66 -10.10
C ASP A 516 -30.48 12.67 -9.07
N ARG A 517 -29.16 12.52 -9.05
CA ARG A 517 -28.45 11.71 -8.06
C ARG A 517 -28.66 12.24 -6.64
N HIS A 518 -28.63 13.56 -6.46
CA HIS A 518 -28.92 14.21 -5.18
C HIS A 518 -30.30 13.81 -4.62
N LEU A 519 -31.35 13.86 -5.46
CA LEU A 519 -32.70 13.47 -5.05
C LEU A 519 -32.81 11.99 -4.68
N GLN A 520 -32.13 11.11 -5.44
CA GLN A 520 -32.07 9.67 -5.13
C GLN A 520 -31.40 9.40 -3.80
N VAL A 521 -30.27 10.09 -3.51
CA VAL A 521 -29.56 9.98 -2.21
C VAL A 521 -30.43 10.45 -1.07
N LEU A 522 -31.10 11.59 -1.20
CA LEU A 522 -32.04 12.08 -0.18
C LEU A 522 -33.16 11.09 0.10
N ALA A 523 -33.74 10.51 -0.94
CA ALA A 523 -34.81 9.51 -0.81
C ALA A 523 -34.32 8.22 -0.14
N ALA A 524 -33.11 7.75 -0.49
CA ALA A 524 -32.50 6.57 0.13
C ALA A 524 -32.20 6.80 1.61
N LEU A 525 -31.58 7.93 1.97
CA LEU A 525 -31.30 8.31 3.36
C LEU A 525 -32.60 8.40 4.19
N ALA A 526 -33.64 9.03 3.63
CA ALA A 526 -34.93 9.16 4.30
C ALA A 526 -35.58 7.80 4.57
N ARG A 527 -35.55 6.85 3.62
CA ARG A 527 -36.09 5.51 3.79
C ARG A 527 -35.31 4.69 4.80
N THR A 528 -33.98 4.62 4.65
CA THR A 528 -33.16 3.71 5.47
C THR A 528 -32.85 4.28 6.84
N VAL A 529 -32.31 5.52 6.90
CA VAL A 529 -31.95 6.15 8.18
C VAL A 529 -33.14 6.83 8.85
N GLY A 530 -34.09 7.37 8.06
CA GLY A 530 -35.22 8.12 8.61
C GLY A 530 -36.34 7.23 9.18
N THR A 531 -36.54 6.00 8.70
CA THR A 531 -37.69 5.18 9.06
C THR A 531 -37.37 3.84 9.73
N ASP A 532 -36.23 3.22 9.45
CA ASP A 532 -35.84 1.94 10.04
C ASP A 532 -35.21 2.13 11.43
N ARG A 533 -36.00 1.88 12.49
CA ARG A 533 -35.53 2.03 13.88
C ARG A 533 -34.41 1.07 14.25
N ALA A 534 -34.43 -0.16 13.75
CA ALA A 534 -33.42 -1.15 14.09
C ALA A 534 -32.06 -0.75 13.48
N PHE A 535 -32.09 -0.21 12.28
CA PHE A 535 -30.91 0.34 11.63
C PHE A 535 -30.43 1.63 12.31
N GLN A 536 -31.36 2.52 12.70
CA GLN A 536 -31.04 3.76 13.45
C GLN A 536 -30.27 3.43 14.74
N ASP A 537 -30.79 2.52 15.57
CA ASP A 537 -30.20 2.17 16.86
C ASP A 537 -28.76 1.64 16.68
N GLN A 538 -28.53 0.82 15.67
CA GLN A 538 -27.20 0.30 15.35
C GLN A 538 -26.25 1.38 14.81
N LEU A 539 -26.74 2.24 13.91
CA LEU A 539 -25.95 3.28 13.29
C LEU A 539 -25.56 4.37 14.31
N PHE A 540 -26.54 4.84 15.11
CA PHE A 540 -26.33 5.92 16.08
C PHE A 540 -25.43 5.50 17.24
N ASP A 541 -25.41 4.19 17.59
CA ASP A 541 -24.50 3.61 18.60
C ASP A 541 -23.15 3.13 18.01
N SER A 542 -22.85 3.48 16.78
CA SER A 542 -21.61 3.10 16.14
C SER A 542 -20.40 3.62 16.91
N LYS A 543 -19.47 2.69 17.24
CA LYS A 543 -18.30 2.99 18.08
C LYS A 543 -17.11 3.57 17.30
N SER A 544 -17.15 3.47 15.98
CA SER A 544 -16.07 3.94 15.11
C SER A 544 -16.59 4.25 13.70
N PRO A 545 -15.90 5.11 12.93
CA PRO A 545 -16.21 5.34 11.52
C PRO A 545 -16.24 4.06 10.69
N ALA A 546 -15.33 3.11 10.97
CA ALA A 546 -15.29 1.80 10.31
C ALA A 546 -16.57 0.99 10.55
N HIS A 547 -17.09 0.98 11.79
CA HIS A 547 -18.32 0.27 12.12
C HIS A 547 -19.54 0.89 11.42
N ALA A 548 -19.65 2.22 11.42
CA ALA A 548 -20.69 2.92 10.69
C ALA A 548 -20.63 2.67 9.18
N TYR A 549 -19.41 2.66 8.61
CA TYR A 549 -19.19 2.32 7.21
C TYR A 549 -19.66 0.88 6.89
N GLU A 550 -19.32 -0.10 7.73
CA GLU A 550 -19.73 -1.50 7.54
C GLU A 550 -21.26 -1.67 7.61
N LEU A 551 -21.95 -0.91 8.46
CA LEU A 551 -23.42 -0.90 8.54
C LEU A 551 -24.06 -0.30 7.27
N LEU A 552 -23.57 0.87 6.83
CA LEU A 552 -24.09 1.56 5.64
C LEU A 552 -23.89 0.76 4.35
N HIS A 553 -22.76 0.05 4.24
CA HIS A 553 -22.38 -0.72 3.05
C HIS A 553 -22.64 -2.24 3.21
N GLY A 554 -23.35 -2.65 4.26
CA GLY A 554 -23.75 -4.03 4.51
C GLY A 554 -24.75 -4.56 3.48
N GLU A 555 -24.85 -5.90 3.34
CA GLU A 555 -25.77 -6.55 2.40
C GLU A 555 -27.24 -6.37 2.79
N GLU A 556 -27.52 -6.09 4.07
CA GLU A 556 -28.87 -5.90 4.61
C GLU A 556 -29.48 -4.54 4.27
N SER A 557 -28.68 -3.58 3.76
CA SER A 557 -29.15 -2.25 3.40
C SER A 557 -29.51 -2.18 1.91
N GLU A 558 -30.60 -2.83 1.49
CA GLU A 558 -31.03 -2.92 0.09
C GLU A 558 -31.14 -1.53 -0.60
N ASP A 559 -31.64 -0.51 0.10
CA ASP A 559 -31.80 0.84 -0.46
C ASP A 559 -30.46 1.56 -0.74
N PHE A 560 -29.38 1.21 -0.01
CA PHE A 560 -28.05 1.73 -0.27
C PHE A 560 -27.23 0.89 -1.26
N ASN A 561 -27.71 -0.32 -1.55
CA ASN A 561 -27.12 -1.24 -2.51
C ASN A 561 -27.63 -1.01 -3.94
N TYR A 562 -28.48 0.00 -4.16
CA TYR A 562 -28.93 0.38 -5.49
C TYR A 562 -27.73 0.83 -6.34
N PHE A 563 -27.47 0.09 -7.42
CA PHE A 563 -26.37 0.38 -8.32
C PHE A 563 -26.78 1.41 -9.37
N MET A 564 -25.92 2.38 -9.67
CA MET A 564 -26.21 3.41 -10.65
C MET A 564 -26.46 2.85 -12.07
N GLU A 565 -25.93 1.64 -12.38
CA GLU A 565 -26.17 0.97 -13.64
C GLU A 565 -27.63 0.52 -13.80
N GLU A 566 -28.30 0.09 -12.72
CA GLU A 566 -29.71 -0.29 -12.73
C GLU A 566 -30.65 0.93 -12.78
N ALA A 567 -30.19 2.09 -12.31
CA ALA A 567 -30.94 3.34 -12.37
C ALA A 567 -30.96 3.97 -13.80
N LEU A 568 -30.03 3.57 -14.66
CA LEU A 568 -29.97 4.06 -16.06
C LEU A 568 -30.74 3.16 -17.04
N GLU A 569 -31.13 1.95 -16.62
CA GLU A 569 -31.93 1.00 -17.43
C GLU A 569 -33.44 1.02 -17.13
N GLY A 570 -33.90 1.75 -16.11
CA GLY A 570 -35.31 1.95 -15.72
C GLY A 570 -35.81 3.34 -16.03
#